data_b26cba31e435af923b4e4b11137c5f4f
#
_entry.id   b26cba31e435af923b4e4b11137c5f4f
#
_cell.length_a   1.000
_cell.length_b   1.000
_cell.length_c   1.000
_cell.angle_alpha   90.00
_cell.angle_beta   90.00
_cell.angle_gamma   90.00
#
_symmetry.space_group_name_H-M   'P 1'
#
loop_
_entity.id
_entity.type
_entity.pdbx_description
1 polymer ?
#
loop_
_entity_poly.entity_id
_entity_poly.type
_entity_poly.pdbx_seq_one_letter_code
_entity_poly.pdbx_strand_id
1 'polypeptide(L)'
;MKGLYKKLWLVCFVIGAIGVLQRLFIGKQLLNLGSYVTWGLWVSFYIYLIGLSSGAYIFISMASVFKLKQFDKLKKIALLTSIVTLASALLAIVLDLGHLERFWYVFMHPAPSSMMSWMVWLYSIYFLLLSLQTFYTFSNHEEKSAGLFRIGFPLAIAIPVCGGSLFGVVGARPYWHSSIFPVLFLFEALLSGISLITLLGIGFGLVKKEAEGLFDILSKIILGLLTANIILEGCVLAVPLWGQVAYHIDAVKLVLFGEFWWVFWIVHVGLGCVLPLYLLLKKRGKDGLTWASGLIAFTFMSVRLNIVIPALSIPELKGLENAFIEKRLVFSYVPSLNEWQVTLFIAALAVGLFYLGIKILPSLETRR
;
A
#
# COMPACT_ATOMS: atom_id res chain seq x y z
N MET A 1 -25.00 3.02 1.63
CA MET A 1 -24.44 4.37 1.92
C MET A 1 -25.58 5.36 2.08
N LYS A 2 -25.59 6.17 3.15
CA LYS A 2 -26.54 7.28 3.32
C LYS A 2 -26.35 8.27 2.14
N GLY A 3 -27.42 8.97 1.71
CA GLY A 3 -27.42 9.74 0.47
C GLY A 3 -26.25 10.72 0.26
N LEU A 4 -25.76 11.37 1.33
CA LEU A 4 -24.63 12.30 1.28
C LEU A 4 -23.31 11.59 0.89
N TYR A 5 -22.98 10.43 1.48
CA TYR A 5 -21.77 9.70 1.15
C TYR A 5 -21.77 9.16 -0.29
N LYS A 6 -22.95 8.79 -0.80
CA LYS A 6 -23.10 8.37 -2.20
C LYS A 6 -22.85 9.54 -3.16
N LYS A 7 -23.36 10.72 -2.84
CA LYS A 7 -23.12 11.95 -3.65
C LYS A 7 -21.63 12.32 -3.63
N LEU A 8 -21.00 12.31 -2.46
CA LEU A 8 -19.56 12.61 -2.33
C LEU A 8 -18.71 11.62 -3.12
N TRP A 9 -18.99 10.33 -2.97
CA TRP A 9 -18.31 9.28 -3.73
C TRP A 9 -18.46 9.50 -5.25
N LEU A 10 -19.67 9.82 -5.73
CA LEU A 10 -19.92 10.07 -7.15
C LEU A 10 -19.13 11.29 -7.66
N VAL A 11 -19.06 12.36 -6.89
CA VAL A 11 -18.27 13.55 -7.23
C VAL A 11 -16.78 13.18 -7.34
N CYS A 12 -16.23 12.46 -6.36
CA CYS A 12 -14.84 12.00 -6.39
C CYS A 12 -14.58 11.09 -7.60
N PHE A 13 -15.49 10.18 -7.91
CA PHE A 13 -15.38 9.27 -9.04
C PHE A 13 -15.40 10.03 -10.38
N VAL A 14 -16.30 11.01 -10.55
CA VAL A 14 -16.42 11.82 -11.79
C VAL A 14 -15.18 12.70 -11.99
N ILE A 15 -14.74 13.42 -10.95
CA ILE A 15 -13.52 14.25 -11.01
C ILE A 15 -12.32 13.38 -11.37
N GLY A 16 -12.21 12.22 -10.75
CA GLY A 16 -11.14 11.30 -11.03
C GLY A 16 -11.22 10.68 -12.44
N ALA A 17 -12.41 10.34 -12.94
CA ALA A 17 -12.62 9.82 -14.29
C ALA A 17 -12.17 10.83 -15.37
N ILE A 18 -12.42 12.13 -15.14
CA ILE A 18 -11.89 13.19 -16.01
C ILE A 18 -10.36 13.11 -16.07
N GLY A 19 -9.68 12.93 -14.92
CA GLY A 19 -8.23 12.78 -14.85
C GLY A 19 -7.74 11.56 -15.64
N VAL A 20 -8.42 10.42 -15.54
CA VAL A 20 -8.09 9.22 -16.32
C VAL A 20 -8.27 9.45 -17.81
N LEU A 21 -9.36 10.07 -18.24
CA LEU A 21 -9.58 10.41 -19.65
C LEU A 21 -8.48 11.36 -20.18
N GLN A 22 -8.14 12.39 -19.42
CA GLN A 22 -7.03 13.28 -19.76
C GLN A 22 -5.71 12.50 -19.91
N ARG A 23 -5.42 11.57 -18.99
CA ARG A 23 -4.23 10.72 -19.04
C ARG A 23 -4.20 9.82 -20.29
N LEU A 24 -5.33 9.28 -20.69
CA LEU A 24 -5.43 8.40 -21.86
C LEU A 24 -5.30 9.16 -23.19
N PHE A 25 -5.88 10.36 -23.30
CA PHE A 25 -5.90 11.13 -24.56
C PHE A 25 -4.70 12.09 -24.71
N ILE A 26 -4.24 12.71 -23.62
CA ILE A 26 -3.14 13.69 -23.66
C ILE A 26 -1.79 13.04 -23.32
N GLY A 27 -1.81 11.92 -22.60
CA GLY A 27 -0.59 11.19 -22.25
C GLY A 27 0.14 11.73 -21.03
N LYS A 28 1.44 11.45 -20.94
CA LYS A 28 2.30 11.82 -19.80
C LYS A 28 2.64 13.32 -19.69
N GLN A 29 2.23 14.14 -20.65
CA GLN A 29 2.55 15.59 -20.64
C GLN A 29 1.92 16.35 -19.47
N LEU A 30 0.84 15.79 -18.89
CA LEU A 30 0.15 16.36 -17.73
C LEU A 30 0.82 16.03 -16.38
N LEU A 31 1.80 15.13 -16.38
CA LEU A 31 2.49 14.70 -15.18
C LEU A 31 3.70 15.58 -14.93
N ASN A 32 3.99 15.83 -13.67
CA ASN A 32 5.19 16.54 -13.28
C ASN A 32 6.41 15.61 -13.15
N LEU A 33 6.34 14.40 -13.71
CA LEU A 33 7.45 13.47 -13.78
C LEU A 33 8.50 13.95 -14.78
N GLY A 34 9.76 13.87 -14.39
CA GLY A 34 10.92 14.21 -15.23
C GLY A 34 11.73 12.98 -15.61
N SER A 35 12.89 13.23 -16.23
CA SER A 35 13.84 12.16 -16.55
C SER A 35 14.61 11.67 -15.33
N TYR A 36 14.76 12.52 -14.30
CA TYR A 36 15.42 12.17 -13.04
C TYR A 36 14.42 11.62 -12.03
N VAL A 37 13.30 12.29 -11.80
CA VAL A 37 12.23 11.80 -10.93
C VAL A 37 11.19 11.10 -11.80
N THR A 38 11.43 9.82 -12.08
CA THR A 38 10.61 8.99 -12.98
C THR A 38 9.41 8.36 -12.28
N TRP A 39 9.45 8.23 -10.96
CA TRP A 39 8.41 7.65 -10.12
C TRP A 39 7.90 8.68 -9.12
N GLY A 40 6.60 8.85 -9.06
CA GLY A 40 5.94 9.83 -8.20
C GLY A 40 4.78 9.23 -7.41
N LEU A 41 3.69 10.01 -7.33
CA LEU A 41 2.50 9.69 -6.55
C LEU A 41 1.90 8.33 -6.91
N TRP A 42 1.76 7.99 -8.21
CA TRP A 42 1.09 6.75 -8.64
C TRP A 42 1.89 5.50 -8.28
N VAL A 43 3.21 5.52 -8.45
CA VAL A 43 4.07 4.39 -8.05
C VAL A 43 4.05 4.21 -6.55
N SER A 44 4.12 5.28 -5.76
CA SER A 44 4.00 5.23 -4.30
C SER A 44 2.65 4.67 -3.87
N PHE A 45 1.56 5.11 -4.51
CA PHE A 45 0.21 4.64 -4.24
C PHE A 45 0.01 3.17 -4.63
N TYR A 46 0.53 2.77 -5.80
CA TYR A 46 0.54 1.37 -6.23
C TYR A 46 1.22 0.45 -5.20
N ILE A 47 2.44 0.80 -4.75
CA ILE A 47 3.19 0.00 -3.77
C ILE A 47 2.42 -0.07 -2.44
N TYR A 48 1.80 1.03 -2.03
CA TYR A 48 0.98 1.07 -0.84
C TYR A 48 -0.23 0.13 -0.94
N LEU A 49 -0.98 0.16 -2.05
CA LEU A 49 -2.14 -0.71 -2.29
C LEU A 49 -1.75 -2.20 -2.35
N ILE A 50 -0.58 -2.53 -2.93
CA ILE A 50 -0.01 -3.89 -2.89
C ILE A 50 0.26 -4.31 -1.44
N GLY A 51 0.81 -3.41 -0.62
CA GLY A 51 1.02 -3.66 0.81
C GLY A 51 -0.28 -3.94 1.55
N LEU A 52 -1.32 -3.13 1.33
CA LEU A 52 -2.65 -3.37 1.90
C LEU A 52 -3.22 -4.74 1.50
N SER A 53 -3.11 -5.10 0.23
CA SER A 53 -3.58 -6.37 -0.31
C SER A 53 -2.87 -7.56 0.35
N SER A 54 -1.54 -7.56 0.25
CA SER A 54 -0.72 -8.66 0.76
C SER A 54 -0.80 -8.78 2.28
N GLY A 55 -0.76 -7.66 3.03
CA GLY A 55 -0.84 -7.66 4.48
C GLY A 55 -2.16 -8.20 5.01
N ALA A 56 -3.28 -7.80 4.40
CA ALA A 56 -4.61 -8.32 4.74
C ALA A 56 -4.69 -9.84 4.47
N TYR A 57 -4.16 -10.30 3.35
CA TYR A 57 -4.17 -11.70 3.00
C TYR A 57 -3.19 -12.53 3.84
N ILE A 58 -1.97 -12.05 4.11
CA ILE A 58 -1.00 -12.73 4.99
C ILE A 58 -1.65 -13.00 6.35
N PHE A 59 -2.28 -12.00 6.94
CA PHE A 59 -2.92 -12.15 8.25
C PHE A 59 -4.00 -13.23 8.26
N ILE A 60 -4.91 -13.20 7.30
CA ILE A 60 -6.03 -14.14 7.29
C ILE A 60 -5.62 -15.55 6.82
N SER A 61 -4.63 -15.66 5.93
CA SER A 61 -4.07 -16.94 5.52
C SER A 61 -3.29 -17.59 6.67
N MET A 62 -2.49 -16.82 7.41
CA MET A 62 -1.85 -17.26 8.64
C MET A 62 -2.89 -17.79 9.64
N ALA A 63 -3.93 -17.00 9.91
CA ALA A 63 -5.00 -17.42 10.81
C ALA A 63 -5.70 -18.73 10.36
N SER A 64 -5.88 -18.90 9.05
CA SER A 64 -6.47 -20.12 8.47
C SER A 64 -5.53 -21.33 8.56
N VAL A 65 -4.24 -21.15 8.24
CA VAL A 65 -3.22 -22.22 8.31
C VAL A 65 -3.02 -22.72 9.74
N PHE A 66 -2.95 -21.79 10.71
CA PHE A 66 -2.77 -22.12 12.12
C PHE A 66 -4.10 -22.38 12.86
N LYS A 67 -5.23 -22.43 12.12
CA LYS A 67 -6.58 -22.74 12.65
C LYS A 67 -7.02 -21.81 13.79
N LEU A 68 -6.69 -20.52 13.70
CA LEU A 68 -7.08 -19.48 14.67
C LEU A 68 -8.52 -19.02 14.43
N LYS A 69 -9.49 -19.82 14.88
CA LYS A 69 -10.94 -19.65 14.64
C LYS A 69 -11.50 -18.27 15.01
N GLN A 70 -10.88 -17.59 15.97
CA GLN A 70 -11.29 -16.25 16.40
C GLN A 70 -11.29 -15.21 15.27
N PHE A 71 -10.49 -15.41 14.21
CA PHE A 71 -10.40 -14.51 13.05
C PHE A 71 -11.29 -14.93 11.86
N ASP A 72 -12.01 -16.04 11.95
CA ASP A 72 -12.83 -16.57 10.82
C ASP A 72 -13.86 -15.55 10.33
N LYS A 73 -14.40 -14.71 11.24
CA LYS A 73 -15.35 -13.64 10.90
C LYS A 73 -14.74 -12.57 9.99
N LEU A 74 -13.42 -12.39 10.03
CA LEU A 74 -12.70 -11.43 9.18
C LEU A 74 -12.28 -12.02 7.82
N LYS A 75 -12.38 -13.34 7.62
CA LYS A 75 -11.88 -14.03 6.43
C LYS A 75 -12.43 -13.45 5.12
N LYS A 76 -13.74 -13.34 5.02
CA LYS A 76 -14.42 -12.87 3.79
C LYS A 76 -14.11 -11.40 3.49
N ILE A 77 -14.11 -10.54 4.52
CA ILE A 77 -13.80 -9.12 4.33
C ILE A 77 -12.31 -8.91 3.99
N ALA A 78 -11.42 -9.69 4.57
CA ALA A 78 -10.00 -9.65 4.26
C ALA A 78 -9.73 -10.05 2.81
N LEU A 79 -10.34 -11.13 2.32
CA LEU A 79 -10.23 -11.56 0.91
C LEU A 79 -10.77 -10.50 -0.05
N LEU A 80 -11.96 -9.94 0.25
CA LEU A 80 -12.53 -8.88 -0.58
C LEU A 80 -11.63 -7.63 -0.58
N THR A 81 -11.09 -7.24 0.58
CA THR A 81 -10.14 -6.15 0.69
C THR A 81 -8.89 -6.43 -0.15
N SER A 82 -8.31 -7.63 -0.03
CA SER A 82 -7.09 -8.00 -0.74
C SER A 82 -7.27 -7.97 -2.25
N ILE A 83 -8.35 -8.52 -2.80
CA ILE A 83 -8.55 -8.55 -4.25
C ILE A 83 -8.86 -7.15 -4.82
N VAL A 84 -9.64 -6.34 -4.08
CA VAL A 84 -9.98 -4.98 -4.51
C VAL A 84 -8.76 -4.07 -4.49
N THR A 85 -7.95 -4.12 -3.42
CA THR A 85 -6.74 -3.30 -3.33
C THR A 85 -5.67 -3.75 -4.33
N LEU A 86 -5.55 -5.05 -4.61
CA LEU A 86 -4.65 -5.55 -5.66
C LEU A 86 -5.09 -5.08 -7.05
N ALA A 87 -6.38 -5.23 -7.39
CA ALA A 87 -6.89 -4.76 -8.68
C ALA A 87 -6.68 -3.25 -8.87
N SER A 88 -6.89 -2.47 -7.81
CA SER A 88 -6.66 -1.03 -7.80
C SER A 88 -5.18 -0.67 -7.94
N ALA A 89 -4.29 -1.44 -7.32
CA ALA A 89 -2.85 -1.29 -7.46
C ALA A 89 -2.38 -1.57 -8.89
N LEU A 90 -2.86 -2.66 -9.48
CA LEU A 90 -2.52 -3.00 -10.87
C LEU A 90 -3.03 -1.93 -11.85
N LEU A 91 -4.19 -1.35 -11.60
CA LEU A 91 -4.67 -0.21 -12.39
C LEU A 91 -3.77 1.01 -12.25
N ALA A 92 -3.31 1.32 -11.02
CA ALA A 92 -2.42 2.45 -10.77
C ALA A 92 -1.11 2.34 -11.56
N ILE A 93 -0.46 1.16 -11.52
CA ILE A 93 0.79 0.96 -12.25
C ILE A 93 0.59 0.92 -13.75
N VAL A 94 -0.51 0.36 -14.25
CA VAL A 94 -0.84 0.38 -15.68
C VAL A 94 -0.99 1.82 -16.16
N LEU A 95 -1.71 2.68 -15.45
CA LEU A 95 -1.87 4.10 -15.81
C LEU A 95 -0.55 4.89 -15.73
N ASP A 96 0.43 4.44 -14.95
CA ASP A 96 1.77 5.03 -14.89
C ASP A 96 2.65 4.69 -16.10
N LEU A 97 2.39 3.57 -16.79
CA LEU A 97 3.19 3.16 -17.94
C LEU A 97 3.21 4.21 -19.06
N GLY A 98 4.39 4.39 -19.66
CA GLY A 98 4.54 5.30 -20.81
C GLY A 98 3.75 4.86 -22.03
N HIS A 99 3.76 3.56 -22.29
CA HIS A 99 3.11 2.88 -23.40
C HIS A 99 2.18 1.81 -22.86
N LEU A 100 0.91 2.18 -22.64
CA LEU A 100 -0.11 1.30 -22.10
C LEU A 100 -0.32 0.04 -22.97
N GLU A 101 -0.22 0.19 -24.27
CA GLU A 101 -0.39 -0.88 -25.24
C GLU A 101 0.70 -1.96 -25.19
N ARG A 102 1.80 -1.71 -24.48
CA ARG A 102 2.97 -2.62 -24.37
C ARG A 102 3.07 -3.35 -23.04
N PHE A 103 2.10 -3.18 -22.12
CA PHE A 103 2.18 -3.79 -20.78
C PHE A 103 2.38 -5.32 -20.82
N TRP A 104 1.85 -5.99 -21.83
CA TRP A 104 1.92 -7.44 -22.00
C TRP A 104 3.30 -7.94 -22.47
N TYR A 105 4.20 -7.06 -22.95
CA TYR A 105 5.54 -7.45 -23.42
C TYR A 105 6.40 -8.09 -22.35
N VAL A 106 6.19 -7.74 -21.06
CA VAL A 106 6.91 -8.35 -19.95
C VAL A 106 6.63 -9.85 -19.81
N PHE A 107 5.49 -10.32 -20.28
CA PHE A 107 5.14 -11.75 -20.29
C PHE A 107 5.79 -12.49 -21.49
N MET A 108 5.98 -11.81 -22.60
CA MET A 108 6.57 -12.39 -23.83
C MET A 108 8.11 -12.35 -23.79
N HIS A 109 8.67 -11.37 -23.07
CA HIS A 109 10.12 -11.17 -22.95
C HIS A 109 10.53 -11.15 -21.47
N PRO A 110 10.46 -12.29 -20.78
CA PRO A 110 10.83 -12.34 -19.36
C PRO A 110 12.33 -12.06 -19.19
N ALA A 111 12.67 -11.22 -18.22
CA ALA A 111 14.04 -10.93 -17.83
C ALA A 111 14.29 -11.47 -16.39
N PRO A 112 14.79 -12.71 -16.24
CA PRO A 112 14.97 -13.33 -14.91
C PRO A 112 15.94 -12.57 -13.98
N SER A 113 16.83 -11.78 -14.54
CA SER A 113 17.74 -10.89 -13.77
C SER A 113 17.08 -9.61 -13.25
N SER A 114 15.87 -9.29 -13.69
CA SER A 114 15.16 -8.07 -13.28
C SER A 114 14.16 -8.34 -12.17
N MET A 115 14.30 -7.65 -11.04
CA MET A 115 13.32 -7.69 -9.94
C MET A 115 11.92 -7.22 -10.39
N MET A 116 11.82 -6.27 -11.32
CA MET A 116 10.54 -5.86 -11.89
C MET A 116 9.82 -7.01 -12.60
N SER A 117 10.54 -7.84 -13.38
CA SER A 117 9.94 -9.01 -14.02
C SER A 117 9.38 -9.99 -13.00
N TRP A 118 10.12 -10.26 -11.92
CA TRP A 118 9.64 -11.11 -10.82
C TRP A 118 8.39 -10.55 -10.15
N MET A 119 8.34 -9.23 -9.93
CA MET A 119 7.14 -8.58 -9.37
C MET A 119 5.91 -8.80 -10.25
N VAL A 120 6.04 -8.62 -11.58
CA VAL A 120 4.89 -8.82 -12.50
C VAL A 120 4.40 -10.26 -12.45
N TRP A 121 5.29 -11.24 -12.49
CA TRP A 121 4.92 -12.66 -12.41
C TRP A 121 4.29 -13.01 -11.06
N LEU A 122 4.91 -12.60 -9.96
CA LEU A 122 4.37 -12.85 -8.61
C LEU A 122 2.98 -12.23 -8.43
N TYR A 123 2.78 -10.99 -8.88
CA TYR A 123 1.48 -10.32 -8.76
C TYR A 123 0.41 -10.97 -9.63
N SER A 124 0.78 -11.47 -10.82
CA SER A 124 -0.14 -12.20 -11.69
C SER A 124 -0.59 -13.52 -11.06
N ILE A 125 0.37 -14.29 -10.55
CA ILE A 125 0.07 -15.56 -9.84
C ILE A 125 -0.77 -15.27 -8.59
N TYR A 126 -0.43 -14.23 -7.84
CA TYR A 126 -1.16 -13.82 -6.65
C TYR A 126 -2.59 -13.37 -6.98
N PHE A 127 -2.79 -12.63 -8.08
CA PHE A 127 -4.12 -12.23 -8.52
C PHE A 127 -5.00 -13.43 -8.89
N LEU A 128 -4.45 -14.41 -9.61
CA LEU A 128 -5.14 -15.65 -9.94
C LEU A 128 -5.50 -16.44 -8.69
N LEU A 129 -4.53 -16.58 -7.76
CA LEU A 129 -4.75 -17.26 -6.49
C LEU A 129 -5.84 -16.57 -5.66
N LEU A 130 -5.79 -15.25 -5.50
CA LEU A 130 -6.81 -14.48 -4.79
C LEU A 130 -8.20 -14.63 -5.42
N SER A 131 -8.27 -14.64 -6.75
CA SER A 131 -9.53 -14.80 -7.46
C SER A 131 -10.16 -16.17 -7.17
N LEU A 132 -9.37 -17.25 -7.29
CA LEU A 132 -9.80 -18.60 -6.95
C LEU A 132 -10.15 -18.75 -5.48
N GLN A 133 -9.30 -18.19 -4.60
CA GLN A 133 -9.51 -18.20 -3.15
C GLN A 133 -10.82 -17.52 -2.77
N THR A 134 -11.08 -16.34 -3.34
CA THR A 134 -12.32 -15.60 -3.11
C THR A 134 -13.51 -16.43 -3.60
N PHE A 135 -13.45 -16.95 -4.81
CA PHE A 135 -14.52 -17.78 -5.37
C PHE A 135 -14.85 -18.99 -4.46
N TYR A 136 -13.87 -19.80 -4.07
CA TYR A 136 -14.11 -20.97 -3.23
C TYR A 136 -14.57 -20.63 -1.81
N THR A 137 -14.06 -19.55 -1.22
CA THR A 137 -14.47 -19.12 0.12
C THR A 137 -15.91 -18.63 0.14
N PHE A 138 -16.34 -17.91 -0.91
CA PHE A 138 -17.73 -17.41 -0.99
C PHE A 138 -18.72 -18.48 -1.47
N SER A 139 -18.24 -19.50 -2.19
CA SER A 139 -19.05 -20.67 -2.58
C SER A 139 -19.08 -21.76 -1.48
N ASN A 140 -18.54 -21.49 -0.28
CA ASN A 140 -18.47 -22.39 0.87
C ASN A 140 -17.77 -23.75 0.61
N HIS A 141 -16.78 -23.77 -0.31
CA HIS A 141 -15.92 -24.92 -0.54
C HIS A 141 -14.71 -24.87 0.41
N GLU A 142 -14.93 -25.20 1.69
CA GLU A 142 -13.94 -25.01 2.76
C GLU A 142 -12.62 -25.77 2.54
N GLU A 143 -12.67 -27.02 2.07
CA GLU A 143 -11.45 -27.82 1.83
C GLU A 143 -10.55 -27.21 0.76
N LYS A 144 -11.12 -26.81 -0.40
CA LYS A 144 -10.39 -26.15 -1.48
C LYS A 144 -9.85 -24.80 -1.04
N SER A 145 -10.66 -24.05 -0.31
CA SER A 145 -10.25 -22.78 0.28
C SER A 145 -9.07 -22.94 1.25
N ALA A 146 -9.11 -23.94 2.13
CA ALA A 146 -8.02 -24.24 3.07
C ALA A 146 -6.72 -24.64 2.35
N GLY A 147 -6.81 -25.41 1.27
CA GLY A 147 -5.67 -25.77 0.42
C GLY A 147 -4.99 -24.53 -0.19
N LEU A 148 -5.80 -23.62 -0.74
CA LEU A 148 -5.29 -22.38 -1.33
C LEU A 148 -4.66 -21.43 -0.29
N PHE A 149 -5.16 -21.37 0.94
CA PHE A 149 -4.53 -20.59 2.01
C PHE A 149 -3.11 -21.08 2.32
N ARG A 150 -2.86 -22.40 2.29
CA ARG A 150 -1.51 -22.97 2.54
C ARG A 150 -0.52 -22.54 1.45
N ILE A 151 -0.93 -22.52 0.19
CA ILE A 151 -0.09 -22.10 -0.94
C ILE A 151 0.03 -20.58 -0.96
N GLY A 152 -1.05 -19.87 -0.69
CA GLY A 152 -1.13 -18.42 -0.75
C GLY A 152 -0.36 -17.72 0.37
N PHE A 153 -0.20 -18.34 1.54
CA PHE A 153 0.50 -17.73 2.65
C PHE A 153 1.97 -17.39 2.32
N PRO A 154 2.82 -18.32 1.88
CA PRO A 154 4.19 -17.99 1.48
C PRO A 154 4.25 -17.07 0.26
N LEU A 155 3.35 -17.23 -0.72
CA LEU A 155 3.28 -16.34 -1.88
C LEU A 155 2.98 -14.90 -1.45
N ALA A 156 2.03 -14.69 -0.54
CA ALA A 156 1.67 -13.36 -0.07
C ALA A 156 2.80 -12.67 0.71
N ILE A 157 3.64 -13.44 1.43
CA ILE A 157 4.86 -12.92 2.07
C ILE A 157 5.87 -12.48 1.00
N ALA A 158 6.04 -13.26 -0.06
CA ALA A 158 6.95 -12.93 -1.14
C ALA A 158 6.60 -11.60 -1.85
N ILE A 159 5.32 -11.20 -1.88
CA ILE A 159 4.85 -9.97 -2.53
C ILE A 159 5.53 -8.71 -1.95
N PRO A 160 5.37 -8.34 -0.67
CA PRO A 160 6.00 -7.15 -0.11
C PRO A 160 7.53 -7.31 -0.01
N VAL A 161 8.05 -8.51 0.23
CA VAL A 161 9.49 -8.78 0.27
C VAL A 161 10.12 -8.50 -1.09
N CYS A 162 9.53 -8.97 -2.18
CA CYS A 162 9.99 -8.67 -3.54
C CYS A 162 9.91 -7.18 -3.85
N GLY A 163 8.82 -6.50 -3.44
CA GLY A 163 8.68 -5.05 -3.56
C GLY A 163 9.79 -4.28 -2.85
N GLY A 164 10.13 -4.66 -1.61
CA GLY A 164 11.24 -4.08 -0.87
C GLY A 164 12.61 -4.41 -1.48
N SER A 165 12.76 -5.63 -2.01
CA SER A 165 13.99 -6.06 -2.68
C SER A 165 14.26 -5.27 -3.96
N LEU A 166 13.20 -4.85 -4.69
CA LEU A 166 13.36 -3.96 -5.85
C LEU A 166 14.17 -2.72 -5.50
N PHE A 167 13.86 -2.08 -4.36
CA PHE A 167 14.62 -0.92 -3.89
C PHE A 167 16.00 -1.34 -3.38
N GLY A 168 16.09 -2.40 -2.60
CA GLY A 168 17.33 -2.88 -1.98
C GLY A 168 18.45 -3.24 -2.96
N VAL A 169 18.11 -3.64 -4.20
CA VAL A 169 19.11 -4.01 -5.23
C VAL A 169 19.60 -2.83 -6.07
N VAL A 170 19.01 -1.64 -5.93
CA VAL A 170 19.39 -0.46 -6.72
C VAL A 170 20.63 0.22 -6.13
N GLY A 171 21.82 -0.24 -6.51
CA GLY A 171 23.10 0.31 -6.04
C GLY A 171 23.35 1.77 -6.45
N ALA A 172 22.75 2.23 -7.56
CA ALA A 172 22.86 3.61 -8.02
C ALA A 172 22.14 4.64 -7.10
N ARG A 173 21.26 4.17 -6.21
CA ARG A 173 20.52 5.01 -5.26
C ARG A 173 20.86 4.60 -3.83
N PRO A 174 21.88 5.20 -3.18
CA PRO A 174 22.35 4.78 -1.86
C PRO A 174 21.26 4.73 -0.80
N TYR A 175 20.27 5.62 -0.85
CA TYR A 175 19.13 5.61 0.07
C TYR A 175 18.30 4.34 -0.03
N TRP A 176 18.14 3.77 -1.24
CA TRP A 176 17.40 2.52 -1.44
C TRP A 176 18.25 1.28 -1.19
N HIS A 177 19.56 1.34 -1.44
CA HIS A 177 20.47 0.19 -1.38
C HIS A 177 20.68 -0.30 0.06
N SER A 178 19.69 -1.04 0.56
CA SER A 178 19.70 -1.58 1.92
C SER A 178 18.91 -2.88 2.01
N SER A 179 19.45 -3.85 2.72
CA SER A 179 18.81 -5.14 3.01
C SER A 179 17.61 -5.03 3.98
N ILE A 180 17.41 -3.87 4.60
CA ILE A 180 16.28 -3.66 5.53
C ILE A 180 14.95 -3.47 4.81
N PHE A 181 14.94 -2.96 3.56
CA PHE A 181 13.70 -2.66 2.84
C PHE A 181 12.77 -3.87 2.63
N PRO A 182 13.23 -5.08 2.29
CA PRO A 182 12.37 -6.25 2.22
C PRO A 182 11.62 -6.53 3.53
N VAL A 183 12.32 -6.40 4.67
CA VAL A 183 11.74 -6.60 6.00
C VAL A 183 10.78 -5.48 6.35
N LEU A 184 11.18 -4.23 6.12
CA LEU A 184 10.37 -3.04 6.36
C LEU A 184 9.04 -3.12 5.58
N PHE A 185 9.09 -3.44 4.28
CA PHE A 185 7.91 -3.56 3.43
C PHE A 185 6.95 -4.66 3.91
N LEU A 186 7.49 -5.77 4.45
CA LEU A 186 6.67 -6.83 5.02
C LEU A 186 5.95 -6.35 6.30
N PHE A 187 6.65 -5.69 7.21
CA PHE A 187 6.05 -5.18 8.46
C PHE A 187 5.02 -4.09 8.18
N GLU A 188 5.29 -3.16 7.27
CA GLU A 188 4.35 -2.11 6.86
C GLU A 188 3.12 -2.68 6.16
N ALA A 189 3.29 -3.70 5.32
CA ALA A 189 2.17 -4.40 4.68
C ALA A 189 1.27 -5.07 5.73
N LEU A 190 1.85 -5.80 6.67
CA LEU A 190 1.12 -6.42 7.77
C LEU A 190 0.38 -5.37 8.60
N LEU A 191 1.08 -4.33 9.03
CA LEU A 191 0.52 -3.27 9.87
C LEU A 191 -0.65 -2.56 9.19
N SER A 192 -0.46 -2.10 7.96
CA SER A 192 -1.49 -1.38 7.21
C SER A 192 -2.65 -2.29 6.78
N GLY A 193 -2.36 -3.52 6.35
CA GLY A 193 -3.36 -4.50 5.94
C GLY A 193 -4.24 -4.95 7.10
N ILE A 194 -3.66 -5.31 8.25
CA ILE A 194 -4.41 -5.69 9.47
C ILE A 194 -5.24 -4.50 9.97
N SER A 195 -4.67 -3.30 9.94
CA SER A 195 -5.39 -2.08 10.33
C SER A 195 -6.60 -1.83 9.44
N LEU A 196 -6.46 -1.97 8.13
CA LEU A 196 -7.58 -1.78 7.20
C LEU A 196 -8.70 -2.81 7.41
N ILE A 197 -8.37 -4.11 7.51
CA ILE A 197 -9.42 -5.14 7.75
C ILE A 197 -10.05 -5.00 9.14
N THR A 198 -9.32 -4.54 10.14
CA THR A 198 -9.85 -4.24 11.47
C THR A 198 -10.85 -3.09 11.40
N LEU A 199 -10.49 -1.99 10.76
CA LEU A 199 -11.38 -0.84 10.53
C LEU A 199 -12.66 -1.26 9.80
N LEU A 200 -12.53 -2.02 8.72
CA LEU A 200 -13.67 -2.51 7.94
C LEU A 200 -14.50 -3.52 8.72
N GLY A 201 -13.87 -4.46 9.42
CA GLY A 201 -14.55 -5.45 10.26
C GLY A 201 -15.40 -4.83 11.36
N ILE A 202 -14.89 -3.77 12.00
CA ILE A 202 -15.62 -2.98 12.99
C ILE A 202 -16.74 -2.17 12.32
N GLY A 203 -16.42 -1.49 11.20
CA GLY A 203 -17.36 -0.62 10.48
C GLY A 203 -18.58 -1.37 9.93
N PHE A 204 -18.40 -2.62 9.49
CA PHE A 204 -19.48 -3.50 9.03
C PHE A 204 -20.12 -4.32 10.15
N GLY A 205 -19.73 -4.13 11.41
CA GLY A 205 -20.33 -4.82 12.56
C GLY A 205 -20.07 -6.33 12.59
N LEU A 206 -19.05 -6.82 11.85
CA LEU A 206 -18.65 -8.22 11.87
C LEU A 206 -18.01 -8.60 13.21
N VAL A 207 -17.39 -7.63 13.87
CA VAL A 207 -16.85 -7.76 15.21
C VAL A 207 -17.84 -7.07 16.18
N LYS A 208 -18.75 -7.86 16.77
CA LYS A 208 -19.76 -7.38 17.72
C LYS A 208 -19.16 -7.16 19.11
N LYS A 209 -19.90 -6.45 20.00
CA LYS A 209 -19.50 -6.20 21.40
C LYS A 209 -19.15 -7.48 22.18
N GLU A 210 -19.78 -8.61 21.86
CA GLU A 210 -19.52 -9.91 22.46
C GLU A 210 -18.12 -10.50 22.14
N ALA A 211 -17.37 -9.83 21.24
CA ALA A 211 -16.01 -10.21 20.86
C ALA A 211 -14.96 -9.27 21.48
N GLU A 212 -15.15 -8.83 22.72
CA GLU A 212 -14.18 -7.94 23.41
C GLU A 212 -12.76 -8.51 23.43
N GLY A 213 -12.62 -9.83 23.56
CA GLY A 213 -11.33 -10.50 23.45
C GLY A 213 -10.65 -10.35 22.08
N LEU A 214 -11.43 -10.25 20.99
CA LEU A 214 -10.87 -10.04 19.64
C LEU A 214 -10.35 -8.60 19.47
N PHE A 215 -11.01 -7.60 20.05
CA PHE A 215 -10.51 -6.21 20.04
C PHE A 215 -9.17 -6.09 20.76
N ASP A 216 -9.05 -6.74 21.93
CA ASP A 216 -7.82 -6.73 22.71
C ASP A 216 -6.67 -7.43 21.94
N ILE A 217 -6.93 -8.56 21.32
CA ILE A 217 -5.95 -9.28 20.50
C ILE A 217 -5.50 -8.44 19.31
N LEU A 218 -6.43 -7.87 18.54
CA LEU A 218 -6.12 -7.01 17.38
C LEU A 218 -5.34 -5.77 17.81
N SER A 219 -5.72 -5.15 18.94
CA SER A 219 -4.99 -4.00 19.51
C SER A 219 -3.55 -4.35 19.84
N LYS A 220 -3.30 -5.51 20.46
CA LYS A 220 -1.95 -5.98 20.78
C LYS A 220 -1.12 -6.30 19.53
N ILE A 221 -1.74 -6.93 18.52
CA ILE A 221 -1.06 -7.22 17.27
C ILE A 221 -0.65 -5.92 16.55
N ILE A 222 -1.59 -4.97 16.41
CA ILE A 222 -1.32 -3.69 15.75
C ILE A 222 -0.29 -2.88 16.55
N LEU A 223 -0.38 -2.87 17.87
CA LEU A 223 0.60 -2.19 18.75
C LEU A 223 2.00 -2.78 18.58
N GLY A 224 2.12 -4.12 18.59
CA GLY A 224 3.41 -4.81 18.39
C GLY A 224 4.01 -4.52 17.01
N LEU A 225 3.20 -4.61 15.94
CA LEU A 225 3.64 -4.30 14.58
C LEU A 225 4.02 -2.82 14.42
N LEU A 226 3.25 -1.90 15.00
CA LEU A 226 3.56 -0.46 14.96
C LEU A 226 4.88 -0.16 15.68
N THR A 227 5.10 -0.75 16.85
CA THR A 227 6.35 -0.59 17.59
C THR A 227 7.54 -1.14 16.81
N ALA A 228 7.41 -2.35 16.25
CA ALA A 228 8.45 -2.93 15.41
C ALA A 228 8.74 -2.07 14.17
N ASN A 229 7.70 -1.54 13.54
CA ASN A 229 7.85 -0.66 12.38
C ASN A 229 8.58 0.64 12.71
N ILE A 230 8.24 1.30 13.82
CA ILE A 230 8.94 2.50 14.29
C ILE A 230 10.44 2.21 14.52
N ILE A 231 10.79 1.06 15.08
CA ILE A 231 12.19 0.66 15.26
C ILE A 231 12.88 0.46 13.91
N LEU A 232 12.26 -0.25 12.97
CA LEU A 232 12.82 -0.50 11.64
C LEU A 232 13.04 0.81 10.86
N GLU A 233 12.06 1.70 10.86
CA GLU A 233 12.19 3.02 10.23
C GLU A 233 13.25 3.87 10.92
N GLY A 234 13.31 3.82 12.26
CA GLY A 234 14.36 4.45 13.03
C GLY A 234 15.76 4.00 12.58
N CYS A 235 15.94 2.70 12.31
CA CYS A 235 17.19 2.17 11.76
C CYS A 235 17.50 2.72 10.35
N VAL A 236 16.48 2.80 9.48
CA VAL A 236 16.63 3.34 8.11
C VAL A 236 17.11 4.79 8.14
N LEU A 237 16.66 5.58 9.10
CA LEU A 237 17.06 6.99 9.23
C LEU A 237 18.37 7.16 10.02
N ALA A 238 18.54 6.42 11.11
CA ALA A 238 19.68 6.57 12.01
C ALA A 238 21.00 6.15 11.35
N VAL A 239 21.02 5.00 10.67
CA VAL A 239 22.26 4.48 10.07
C VAL A 239 22.91 5.46 9.09
N PRO A 240 22.19 6.09 8.14
CA PRO A 240 22.80 7.10 7.26
C PRO A 240 23.22 8.38 7.98
N LEU A 241 22.46 8.80 8.99
CA LEU A 241 22.76 10.01 9.75
C LEU A 241 24.10 9.88 10.52
N TRP A 242 24.37 8.71 11.10
CA TRP A 242 25.63 8.44 11.80
C TRP A 242 26.76 8.01 10.86
N GLY A 243 26.43 7.21 9.83
CA GLY A 243 27.42 6.72 8.86
C GLY A 243 27.92 7.77 7.87
N GLN A 244 27.20 8.88 7.73
CA GLN A 244 27.52 10.02 6.85
C GLN A 244 27.92 9.65 5.43
N VAL A 245 27.32 8.58 4.89
CA VAL A 245 27.55 8.15 3.51
C VAL A 245 26.96 9.21 2.57
N ALA A 246 27.79 9.76 1.68
CA ALA A 246 27.37 10.74 0.69
C ALA A 246 26.13 10.27 -0.10
N TYR A 247 25.29 11.20 -0.52
CA TYR A 247 23.99 10.97 -1.20
C TYR A 247 22.95 10.19 -0.38
N HIS A 248 23.35 9.31 0.54
CA HIS A 248 22.43 8.62 1.43
C HIS A 248 21.91 9.58 2.51
N ILE A 249 22.81 10.31 3.15
CA ILE A 249 22.46 11.34 4.15
C ILE A 249 21.63 12.48 3.53
N ASP A 250 21.90 12.84 2.27
CA ASP A 250 21.17 13.92 1.60
C ASP A 250 19.71 13.55 1.35
N ALA A 251 19.44 12.31 0.98
CA ALA A 251 18.06 11.81 0.85
C ALA A 251 17.34 11.81 2.21
N VAL A 252 18.01 11.38 3.30
CA VAL A 252 17.42 11.44 4.64
C VAL A 252 17.16 12.88 5.09
N LYS A 253 18.09 13.81 4.84
CA LYS A 253 17.86 15.24 5.12
C LYS A 253 16.68 15.79 4.33
N LEU A 254 16.49 15.35 3.07
CA LEU A 254 15.36 15.77 2.25
C LEU A 254 14.03 15.26 2.83
N VAL A 255 13.98 14.04 3.37
CA VAL A 255 12.82 13.52 4.08
C VAL A 255 12.53 14.33 5.34
N LEU A 256 13.56 14.63 6.15
CA LEU A 256 13.38 15.24 7.46
C LEU A 256 13.15 16.76 7.39
N PHE A 257 13.78 17.45 6.44
CA PHE A 257 13.88 18.92 6.40
C PHE A 257 13.61 19.52 5.01
N GLY A 258 13.33 18.69 3.97
CA GLY A 258 13.03 19.16 2.63
C GLY A 258 11.63 19.77 2.47
N GLU A 259 11.22 20.05 1.24
CA GLU A 259 9.92 20.70 0.93
C GLU A 259 8.73 19.95 1.50
N PHE A 260 8.81 18.63 1.62
CA PHE A 260 7.73 17.76 2.11
C PHE A 260 7.96 17.24 3.54
N TRP A 261 8.76 17.96 4.37
CA TRP A 261 9.01 17.58 5.76
C TRP A 261 7.73 17.29 6.57
N TRP A 262 6.64 18.00 6.25
CA TRP A 262 5.33 17.83 6.91
C TRP A 262 4.69 16.46 6.61
N VAL A 263 4.98 15.85 5.44
CA VAL A 263 4.51 14.48 5.11
C VAL A 263 5.14 13.48 6.06
N PHE A 264 6.42 13.65 6.39
CA PHE A 264 7.11 12.81 7.35
C PHE A 264 6.67 13.12 8.79
N TRP A 265 6.84 14.35 9.26
CA TRP A 265 6.63 14.66 10.68
C TRP A 265 5.16 14.70 11.09
N ILE A 266 4.30 15.34 10.31
CA ILE A 266 2.88 15.51 10.67
C ILE A 266 2.07 14.29 10.26
N VAL A 267 2.13 13.89 8.99
CA VAL A 267 1.26 12.81 8.48
C VAL A 267 1.76 11.45 8.96
N HIS A 268 3.05 11.15 8.78
CA HIS A 268 3.55 9.83 9.13
C HIS A 268 3.83 9.68 10.62
N VAL A 269 4.73 10.48 11.19
CA VAL A 269 5.11 10.36 12.60
C VAL A 269 3.96 10.76 13.53
N GLY A 270 3.36 11.93 13.32
CA GLY A 270 2.28 12.45 14.18
C GLY A 270 1.01 11.62 14.10
N LEU A 271 0.41 11.56 12.91
CA LEU A 271 -0.89 10.90 12.71
C LEU A 271 -0.77 9.39 12.47
N GLY A 272 0.32 8.91 11.89
CA GLY A 272 0.52 7.49 11.57
C GLY A 272 1.15 6.68 12.70
N CYS A 273 2.00 7.27 13.53
CA CYS A 273 2.73 6.55 14.57
C CYS A 273 2.32 6.99 15.98
N VAL A 274 2.55 8.26 16.35
CA VAL A 274 2.38 8.74 17.73
C VAL A 274 0.94 8.69 18.19
N LEU A 275 0.02 9.21 17.38
CA LEU A 275 -1.40 9.23 17.75
C LEU A 275 -2.02 7.83 17.83
N PRO A 276 -1.80 6.89 16.87
CA PRO A 276 -2.23 5.50 17.01
C PRO A 276 -1.62 4.80 18.22
N LEU A 277 -0.32 5.00 18.49
CA LEU A 277 0.35 4.46 19.67
C LEU A 277 -0.35 4.92 20.96
N TYR A 278 -0.61 6.22 21.08
CA TYR A 278 -1.33 6.80 22.22
C TYR A 278 -2.74 6.20 22.38
N LEU A 279 -3.50 6.08 21.26
CA LEU A 279 -4.86 5.53 21.26
C LEU A 279 -4.89 4.06 21.68
N LEU A 280 -3.96 3.24 21.20
CA LEU A 280 -3.87 1.81 21.55
C LEU A 280 -3.44 1.58 22.99
N LEU A 281 -2.58 2.46 23.55
CA LEU A 281 -2.12 2.34 24.93
C LEU A 281 -3.14 2.87 25.95
N LYS A 282 -3.79 4.02 25.67
CA LYS A 282 -4.66 4.70 26.65
C LYS A 282 -6.15 4.46 26.43
N LYS A 283 -6.63 4.40 25.19
CA LYS A 283 -8.05 4.14 24.88
C LYS A 283 -8.26 2.69 24.49
N ARG A 284 -8.12 1.77 25.44
CA ARG A 284 -8.42 0.35 25.21
C ARG A 284 -9.89 0.16 24.81
N GLY A 285 -10.14 -0.72 23.83
CA GLY A 285 -11.48 -1.06 23.35
C GLY A 285 -11.77 -0.62 21.93
N LYS A 286 -13.03 -0.73 21.52
CA LYS A 286 -13.50 -0.56 20.14
C LYS A 286 -13.11 0.79 19.54
N ASP A 287 -13.33 1.90 20.26
CA ASP A 287 -13.17 3.24 19.69
C ASP A 287 -11.69 3.60 19.48
N GLY A 288 -10.82 3.28 20.46
CA GLY A 288 -9.38 3.49 20.31
C GLY A 288 -8.80 2.69 19.16
N LEU A 289 -9.20 1.41 19.06
CA LEU A 289 -8.78 0.53 17.97
C LEU A 289 -9.28 1.02 16.61
N THR A 290 -10.53 1.48 16.52
CA THR A 290 -11.10 1.99 15.26
C THR A 290 -10.33 3.20 14.74
N TRP A 291 -10.10 4.19 15.62
CA TRP A 291 -9.36 5.39 15.24
C TRP A 291 -7.89 5.10 14.91
N ALA A 292 -7.21 4.29 15.72
CA ALA A 292 -5.82 3.90 15.46
C ALA A 292 -5.69 3.16 14.13
N SER A 293 -6.57 2.18 13.88
CA SER A 293 -6.59 1.42 12.64
C SER A 293 -6.88 2.30 11.42
N GLY A 294 -7.82 3.25 11.55
CA GLY A 294 -8.11 4.21 10.50
C GLY A 294 -6.92 5.11 10.19
N LEU A 295 -6.30 5.69 11.20
CA LEU A 295 -5.11 6.53 11.04
C LEU A 295 -3.99 5.77 10.34
N ILE A 296 -3.61 4.59 10.82
CA ILE A 296 -2.57 3.76 10.20
C ILE A 296 -2.93 3.45 8.74
N ALA A 297 -4.16 2.97 8.48
CA ALA A 297 -4.59 2.58 7.15
C ALA A 297 -4.63 3.72 6.14
N PHE A 298 -4.69 4.98 6.55
CA PHE A 298 -4.70 6.11 5.61
C PHE A 298 -3.37 6.86 5.54
N THR A 299 -2.62 6.93 6.63
CA THR A 299 -1.38 7.73 6.66
C THR A 299 -0.14 6.98 6.18
N PHE A 300 -0.13 5.64 6.21
CA PHE A 300 1.05 4.85 5.83
C PHE A 300 1.40 4.91 4.32
N MET A 301 0.53 5.48 3.50
CA MET A 301 0.91 5.88 2.15
C MET A 301 2.06 6.90 2.15
N SER A 302 2.15 7.76 3.17
CA SER A 302 3.23 8.74 3.32
C SER A 302 4.61 8.09 3.39
N VAL A 303 4.73 6.89 3.95
CA VAL A 303 5.99 6.14 3.98
C VAL A 303 6.48 5.84 2.56
N ARG A 304 5.57 5.42 1.68
CA ARG A 304 5.93 5.13 0.28
C ARG A 304 6.37 6.38 -0.48
N LEU A 305 5.71 7.51 -0.21
CA LEU A 305 6.14 8.80 -0.76
C LEU A 305 7.54 9.17 -0.28
N ASN A 306 7.83 9.00 1.02
CA ASN A 306 9.14 9.29 1.63
C ASN A 306 10.25 8.32 1.20
N ILE A 307 9.92 7.13 0.71
CA ILE A 307 10.90 6.18 0.15
C ILE A 307 11.16 6.50 -1.33
N VAL A 308 10.11 6.67 -2.13
CA VAL A 308 10.23 6.76 -3.60
C VAL A 308 10.80 8.11 -4.03
N ILE A 309 10.21 9.21 -3.60
CA ILE A 309 10.50 10.54 -4.14
C ILE A 309 11.89 11.04 -3.72
N PRO A 310 12.29 11.06 -2.44
CA PRO A 310 13.56 11.65 -2.02
C PRO A 310 14.78 10.97 -2.66
N ALA A 311 14.73 9.65 -2.84
CA ALA A 311 15.84 8.94 -3.49
C ALA A 311 16.06 9.34 -4.94
N LEU A 312 14.98 9.68 -5.66
CA LEU A 312 15.04 10.14 -7.05
C LEU A 312 15.37 11.64 -7.16
N SER A 313 15.08 12.40 -6.11
CA SER A 313 15.29 13.84 -6.05
C SER A 313 16.74 14.24 -5.70
N ILE A 314 17.61 13.26 -5.45
CA ILE A 314 19.04 13.52 -5.24
C ILE A 314 19.82 13.24 -6.53
N PRO A 315 20.64 14.20 -7.01
CA PRO A 315 21.50 14.00 -8.18
C PRO A 315 22.51 12.87 -7.96
N GLU A 316 22.73 12.04 -8.97
CA GLU A 316 23.76 10.98 -8.91
C GLU A 316 25.17 11.52 -8.99
N LEU A 317 25.33 12.68 -9.63
CA LEU A 317 26.59 13.40 -9.79
C LEU A 317 26.41 14.83 -9.31
N LYS A 318 27.38 15.34 -8.55
CA LYS A 318 27.39 16.74 -8.12
C LYS A 318 27.45 17.66 -9.34
N GLY A 319 26.60 18.69 -9.36
CA GLY A 319 26.50 19.65 -10.46
C GLY A 319 25.53 19.26 -11.57
N LEU A 320 25.00 18.03 -11.54
CA LEU A 320 24.02 17.58 -12.55
C LEU A 320 22.73 18.41 -12.49
N GLU A 321 22.37 18.92 -11.32
CA GLU A 321 21.23 19.80 -11.09
C GLU A 321 21.32 21.13 -11.85
N ASN A 322 22.53 21.56 -12.19
CA ASN A 322 22.81 22.82 -12.90
C ASN A 322 23.31 22.61 -14.34
N ALA A 323 23.47 21.35 -14.75
CA ALA A 323 24.07 21.02 -16.06
C ALA A 323 23.13 21.32 -17.24
N PHE A 324 21.82 21.31 -17.01
CA PHE A 324 20.83 21.50 -18.06
C PHE A 324 19.70 22.41 -17.58
N ILE A 325 19.26 23.33 -18.43
CA ILE A 325 18.11 24.20 -18.19
C ILE A 325 16.94 23.65 -19.03
N GLU A 326 16.35 22.57 -18.58
CA GLU A 326 15.20 21.96 -19.23
C GLU A 326 14.15 21.50 -18.22
N LYS A 327 12.87 21.74 -18.52
CA LYS A 327 11.73 21.45 -17.64
C LYS A 327 11.62 19.97 -17.22
N ARG A 328 12.16 19.05 -18.02
CA ARG A 328 12.15 17.60 -17.72
C ARG A 328 13.38 17.10 -16.97
N LEU A 329 14.42 17.92 -16.88
CA LEU A 329 15.70 17.59 -16.24
C LEU A 329 15.84 18.28 -14.88
N VAL A 330 14.75 18.21 -14.08
CA VAL A 330 14.70 18.77 -12.72
C VAL A 330 14.62 17.65 -11.69
N PHE A 331 15.18 17.88 -10.52
CA PHE A 331 15.18 16.95 -9.39
C PHE A 331 14.03 17.24 -8.41
N SER A 332 13.33 18.37 -8.54
CA SER A 332 12.15 18.69 -7.75
C SER A 332 10.90 18.02 -8.34
N TYR A 333 10.06 17.48 -7.46
CA TYR A 333 8.80 16.87 -7.87
C TYR A 333 7.67 17.25 -6.93
N VAL A 334 6.60 17.76 -7.50
CA VAL A 334 5.32 17.99 -6.83
C VAL A 334 4.24 17.31 -7.68
N PRO A 335 3.39 16.47 -7.10
CA PRO A 335 2.32 15.81 -7.87
C PRO A 335 1.43 16.83 -8.59
N SER A 336 1.19 16.60 -9.88
CA SER A 336 0.30 17.45 -10.68
C SER A 336 -1.17 17.25 -10.29
N LEU A 337 -2.03 18.18 -10.72
CA LEU A 337 -3.48 18.04 -10.53
C LEU A 337 -4.00 16.75 -11.17
N ASN A 338 -3.49 16.37 -12.34
CA ASN A 338 -3.89 15.13 -13.02
C ASN A 338 -3.50 13.89 -12.22
N GLU A 339 -2.32 13.89 -11.58
CA GLU A 339 -1.89 12.78 -10.72
C GLU A 339 -2.81 12.61 -9.51
N TRP A 340 -3.26 13.71 -8.89
CA TRP A 340 -4.24 13.67 -7.81
C TRP A 340 -5.62 13.20 -8.27
N GLN A 341 -6.08 13.64 -9.45
CA GLN A 341 -7.37 13.21 -10.01
C GLN A 341 -7.38 11.70 -10.27
N VAL A 342 -6.34 11.16 -10.90
CA VAL A 342 -6.24 9.71 -11.16
C VAL A 342 -6.14 8.91 -9.85
N THR A 343 -5.37 9.39 -8.88
CA THR A 343 -5.31 8.77 -7.54
C THR A 343 -6.69 8.74 -6.88
N LEU A 344 -7.43 9.85 -6.97
CA LEU A 344 -8.80 9.94 -6.47
C LEU A 344 -9.75 8.96 -7.16
N PHE A 345 -9.61 8.79 -8.51
CA PHE A 345 -10.36 7.80 -9.26
C PHE A 345 -10.12 6.39 -8.75
N ILE A 346 -8.85 6.01 -8.60
CA ILE A 346 -8.46 4.66 -8.17
C ILE A 346 -8.99 4.39 -6.75
N ALA A 347 -8.88 5.35 -5.84
CA ALA A 347 -9.43 5.25 -4.50
C ALA A 347 -10.97 5.12 -4.50
N ALA A 348 -11.66 5.96 -5.29
CA ALA A 348 -13.11 5.91 -5.43
C ALA A 348 -13.57 4.58 -6.08
N LEU A 349 -12.83 4.08 -7.08
CA LEU A 349 -13.07 2.78 -7.70
C LEU A 349 -12.92 1.65 -6.68
N ALA A 350 -11.84 1.66 -5.88
CA ALA A 350 -11.64 0.67 -4.82
C ALA A 350 -12.81 0.63 -3.84
N VAL A 351 -13.27 1.79 -3.37
CA VAL A 351 -14.44 1.91 -2.49
C VAL A 351 -15.71 1.38 -3.19
N GLY A 352 -15.89 1.71 -4.47
CA GLY A 352 -17.01 1.26 -5.29
C GLY A 352 -17.02 -0.27 -5.47
N LEU A 353 -15.88 -0.85 -5.86
CA LEU A 353 -15.72 -2.30 -6.02
C LEU A 353 -15.93 -3.05 -4.71
N PHE A 354 -15.39 -2.52 -3.61
CA PHE A 354 -15.60 -3.10 -2.29
C PHE A 354 -17.08 -3.09 -1.89
N TYR A 355 -17.78 -1.97 -2.12
CA TYR A 355 -19.22 -1.86 -1.86
C TYR A 355 -20.05 -2.79 -2.74
N LEU A 356 -19.71 -2.92 -4.02
CA LEU A 356 -20.33 -3.88 -4.93
C LEU A 356 -20.08 -5.32 -4.48
N GLY A 357 -18.84 -5.63 -4.08
CA GLY A 357 -18.50 -6.97 -3.55
C GLY A 357 -19.35 -7.34 -2.33
N ILE A 358 -19.56 -6.43 -1.40
CA ILE A 358 -20.45 -6.67 -0.25
C ILE A 358 -21.88 -6.96 -0.67
N LYS A 359 -22.39 -6.27 -1.70
CA LYS A 359 -23.78 -6.48 -2.18
C LYS A 359 -23.96 -7.78 -2.97
N ILE A 360 -22.98 -8.12 -3.81
CA ILE A 360 -23.05 -9.30 -4.67
C ILE A 360 -22.77 -10.57 -3.86
N LEU A 361 -22.03 -10.47 -2.76
CA LEU A 361 -21.63 -11.60 -1.93
C LEU A 361 -22.48 -11.65 -0.64
N PRO A 362 -23.72 -12.14 -0.71
CA PRO A 362 -24.73 -12.03 0.37
C PRO A 362 -24.31 -12.68 1.69
N SER A 363 -23.28 -13.51 1.68
CA SER A 363 -22.72 -14.13 2.90
C SER A 363 -21.91 -13.14 3.77
N LEU A 364 -21.73 -11.89 3.34
CA LEU A 364 -21.22 -10.79 4.14
C LEU A 364 -22.31 -9.99 4.85
N GLU A 365 -23.57 -10.10 4.39
CA GLU A 365 -24.68 -9.53 5.15
C GLU A 365 -24.85 -10.33 6.46
N THR A 366 -24.52 -9.69 7.55
CA THR A 366 -24.91 -10.18 8.88
C THR A 366 -26.42 -10.30 8.87
N ARG A 367 -26.98 -11.50 9.04
CA ARG A 367 -28.37 -11.67 9.42
C ARG A 367 -28.62 -10.72 10.61
N ARG A 368 -29.39 -9.67 10.35
CA ARG A 368 -29.86 -8.71 11.35
C ARG A 368 -30.66 -9.42 12.44
#